data_057ad5c65d24540ea72b2a0cc3c7b458
#
_entry.id   057ad5c65d24540ea72b2a0cc3c7b458
#
_cell.length_a   1.000
_cell.length_b   1.000
_cell.length_c   1.000
_cell.angle_alpha   90.00
_cell.angle_beta   90.00
_cell.angle_gamma   90.00
#
_symmetry.space_group_name_H-M   'P 1'
#
loop_
_entity.id
_entity.type
_entity.pdbx_description
1 polymer ?
#
loop_
_entity_poly.entity_id
_entity_poly.type
_entity_poly.pdbx_seq_one_letter_code
_entity_poly.pdbx_strand_id
1 'polypeptide(L)'
;MEINRLPAWLQAYRDGHRQGNAQALAAYADYYCMDGSADMELDIEERLGYIPPPMVSYASRTGTRRNLAAMRGAGWRLLVSAAGVLRTEGFEHYALDNGAWSAFQQGTPFDERAFGRAVDLLGEDADWVVLPDIVAGGMESLDFSLRWLDRLKGFPQRLLIAVQDGMEPDDVREFLSPSVGIFLGGSTPWKTMAAWGVLSRRRNCYYHVGRVNSARRIGMCAAASANSFDGTSVTRFADTLPALHAALCYADDQGDLFSLAKEDVAATPFNCCWPLPSRQHCFHGAHHHEDGVI
;
A
#
# COMPACT_ATOMS: atom_id res chain seq x y z
N MET A 1 -4.69 11.35 33.71
CA MET A 1 -4.62 10.83 32.32
C MET A 1 -4.97 11.99 31.41
N GLU A 2 -3.99 12.55 30.70
CA GLU A 2 -4.28 13.57 29.72
C GLU A 2 -4.93 12.87 28.52
N ILE A 3 -6.17 13.22 28.26
CA ILE A 3 -6.89 12.84 27.06
C ILE A 3 -6.02 13.27 25.87
N ASN A 4 -5.64 12.33 25.04
CA ASN A 4 -4.87 12.59 23.80
C ASN A 4 -5.66 13.58 22.96
N ARG A 5 -5.32 14.86 23.07
CA ARG A 5 -5.96 15.93 22.30
C ARG A 5 -5.49 15.80 20.86
N LEU A 6 -6.44 15.77 19.95
CA LEU A 6 -6.16 15.90 18.53
C LEU A 6 -5.14 17.04 18.30
N PRO A 7 -4.21 16.91 17.35
CA PRO A 7 -3.34 18.01 16.97
C PRO A 7 -4.15 19.28 16.75
N ALA A 8 -3.60 20.43 17.17
CA ALA A 8 -4.34 21.70 17.15
C ALA A 8 -4.90 22.05 15.76
N TRP A 9 -4.19 21.72 14.68
CA TRP A 9 -4.65 21.93 13.30
C TRP A 9 -5.83 21.05 12.95
N LEU A 10 -5.87 19.80 13.45
CA LEU A 10 -6.96 18.87 13.20
C LEU A 10 -8.21 19.25 14.00
N GLN A 11 -8.02 19.74 15.22
CA GLN A 11 -9.13 20.30 16.00
C GLN A 11 -9.69 21.53 15.30
N ALA A 12 -8.83 22.45 14.84
CA ALA A 12 -9.21 23.64 14.09
C ALA A 12 -9.91 23.28 12.79
N TYR A 13 -9.46 22.21 12.12
CA TYR A 13 -10.11 21.69 10.93
C TYR A 13 -11.54 21.19 11.22
N ARG A 14 -11.72 20.36 12.25
CA ARG A 14 -13.05 19.86 12.64
C ARG A 14 -14.01 21.01 12.97
N ASP A 15 -13.52 22.00 13.70
CA ASP A 15 -14.30 23.18 14.05
C ASP A 15 -14.58 24.05 12.82
N GLY A 16 -13.60 24.18 11.93
CA GLY A 16 -13.70 24.92 10.68
C GLY A 16 -14.58 24.23 9.64
N HIS A 17 -14.54 22.91 9.54
CA HIS A 17 -15.40 22.13 8.67
C HIS A 17 -16.87 22.36 8.99
N ARG A 18 -17.25 22.28 10.27
CA ARG A 18 -18.60 22.58 10.73
C ARG A 18 -19.03 24.02 10.44
N GLN A 19 -18.07 24.92 10.26
CA GLN A 19 -18.30 26.35 9.99
C GLN A 19 -18.03 26.74 8.54
N GLY A 20 -17.67 25.77 7.66
CA GLY A 20 -17.30 26.03 6.28
C GLY A 20 -15.93 26.73 6.11
N ASN A 21 -14.97 26.46 6.99
CA ASN A 21 -13.65 27.10 6.98
C ASN A 21 -12.75 26.53 5.87
N ALA A 22 -12.65 27.23 4.75
CA ALA A 22 -11.85 26.82 3.60
C ALA A 22 -10.35 26.61 3.89
N GLN A 23 -9.77 27.37 4.85
CA GLN A 23 -8.37 27.24 5.20
C GLN A 23 -8.09 25.92 5.96
N ALA A 24 -8.99 25.50 6.83
CA ALA A 24 -8.88 24.25 7.55
C ALA A 24 -9.07 23.05 6.60
N LEU A 25 -9.98 23.16 5.63
CA LEU A 25 -10.19 22.17 4.57
C LEU A 25 -8.93 22.03 3.68
N ALA A 26 -8.32 23.16 3.29
CA ALA A 26 -7.10 23.17 2.51
C ALA A 26 -5.92 22.51 3.27
N ALA A 27 -5.76 22.80 4.56
CA ALA A 27 -4.74 22.18 5.38
C ALA A 27 -4.92 20.66 5.54
N TYR A 28 -6.15 20.20 5.63
CA TYR A 28 -6.47 18.78 5.64
C TYR A 28 -6.15 18.12 4.28
N ALA A 29 -6.58 18.75 3.18
CA ALA A 29 -6.31 18.26 1.83
C ALA A 29 -4.80 18.16 1.56
N ASP A 30 -4.02 19.16 1.98
CA ASP A 30 -2.56 19.16 1.84
C ASP A 30 -1.91 18.04 2.67
N TYR A 31 -2.36 17.84 3.91
CA TYR A 31 -1.84 16.79 4.78
C TYR A 31 -2.08 15.39 4.21
N TYR A 32 -3.26 15.11 3.68
CA TYR A 32 -3.63 13.81 3.11
C TYR A 32 -3.38 13.72 1.60
N CYS A 33 -2.80 14.75 0.98
CA CYS A 33 -2.59 14.84 -0.47
C CYS A 33 -3.90 14.64 -1.26
N MET A 34 -5.01 15.18 -0.75
CA MET A 34 -6.32 15.17 -1.39
C MET A 34 -6.48 16.37 -2.32
N ASP A 35 -7.32 16.25 -3.34
CA ASP A 35 -7.56 17.32 -4.31
C ASP A 35 -8.56 18.39 -3.84
N GLY A 36 -9.08 18.25 -2.61
CA GLY A 36 -10.08 19.15 -2.06
C GLY A 36 -11.49 18.94 -2.60
N SER A 37 -11.78 17.76 -3.15
CA SER A 37 -13.10 17.40 -3.68
C SER A 37 -14.18 17.30 -2.60
N ALA A 38 -15.46 17.30 -3.03
CA ALA A 38 -16.61 17.09 -2.16
C ALA A 38 -16.57 15.78 -1.37
N ASP A 39 -15.80 14.79 -1.83
CA ASP A 39 -15.59 13.52 -1.15
C ASP A 39 -14.75 13.63 0.13
N MET A 40 -14.03 14.73 0.30
CA MET A 40 -13.17 14.97 1.47
C MET A 40 -13.98 15.06 2.77
N GLU A 41 -15.13 15.69 2.75
CA GLU A 41 -16.01 15.80 3.93
C GLU A 41 -16.52 14.45 4.39
N LEU A 42 -16.95 13.61 3.45
CA LEU A 42 -17.39 12.24 3.71
C LEU A 42 -16.22 11.38 4.22
N ASP A 43 -15.02 11.55 3.67
CA ASP A 43 -13.84 10.81 4.12
C ASP A 43 -13.52 11.11 5.59
N ILE A 44 -13.67 12.35 6.03
CA ILE A 44 -13.42 12.73 7.43
C ILE A 44 -14.43 12.03 8.36
N GLU A 45 -15.70 12.06 8.03
CA GLU A 45 -16.73 11.44 8.86
C GLU A 45 -16.55 9.92 8.92
N GLU A 46 -16.23 9.28 7.81
CA GLU A 46 -15.93 7.86 7.74
C GLU A 46 -14.69 7.49 8.57
N ARG A 47 -13.61 8.27 8.49
CA ARG A 47 -12.38 8.04 9.24
C ARG A 47 -12.55 8.13 10.74
N LEU A 48 -13.42 9.00 11.23
CA LEU A 48 -13.69 9.13 12.67
C LEU A 48 -14.17 7.84 13.32
N GLY A 49 -14.61 6.85 12.53
CA GLY A 49 -15.05 5.55 13.02
C GLY A 49 -14.28 4.35 12.47
N TYR A 50 -13.35 4.56 11.54
CA TYR A 50 -12.61 3.50 10.87
C TYR A 50 -11.26 3.24 11.57
N ILE A 51 -11.02 1.99 11.93
CA ILE A 51 -9.71 1.51 12.41
C ILE A 51 -9.13 0.67 11.27
N PRO A 52 -8.11 1.16 10.54
CA PRO A 52 -7.51 0.38 9.47
C PRO A 52 -6.84 -0.87 10.05
N PRO A 53 -6.90 -2.01 9.36
CA PRO A 53 -6.11 -3.17 9.73
C PRO A 53 -4.62 -2.86 9.55
N PRO A 54 -3.71 -3.55 10.27
CA PRO A 54 -2.27 -3.41 10.07
C PRO A 54 -1.90 -3.55 8.60
N MET A 55 -1.07 -2.63 8.11
CA MET A 55 -0.69 -2.60 6.70
C MET A 55 0.34 -3.69 6.38
N VAL A 56 0.12 -4.43 5.29
CA VAL A 56 0.99 -5.52 4.86
C VAL A 56 2.01 -5.05 3.83
N SER A 57 3.27 -5.42 4.02
CA SER A 57 4.36 -5.10 3.10
C SER A 57 4.73 -6.29 2.21
N TYR A 58 4.83 -6.02 0.90
CA TYR A 58 5.34 -6.96 -0.07
C TYR A 58 6.66 -6.47 -0.66
N ALA A 59 7.53 -7.39 -1.05
CA ALA A 59 8.75 -7.07 -1.76
C ALA A 59 8.92 -7.98 -2.97
N SER A 60 9.39 -7.38 -4.06
CA SER A 60 9.65 -8.14 -5.29
C SER A 60 10.60 -9.30 -5.04
N ARG A 61 10.34 -10.42 -5.70
CA ARG A 61 11.16 -11.61 -5.58
C ARG A 61 12.63 -11.34 -5.93
N THR A 62 13.54 -11.92 -5.16
CA THR A 62 14.98 -11.94 -5.42
C THR A 62 15.51 -13.36 -5.30
N GLY A 63 16.62 -13.67 -5.95
CA GLY A 63 17.34 -14.94 -5.78
C GLY A 63 18.35 -14.94 -4.64
N THR A 64 18.54 -13.79 -3.96
CA THR A 64 19.55 -13.63 -2.90
C THR A 64 19.05 -14.19 -1.58
N ARG A 65 19.56 -15.34 -1.16
CA ARG A 65 19.11 -16.04 0.07
C ARG A 65 19.16 -15.16 1.33
N ARG A 66 20.20 -14.33 1.47
CA ARG A 66 20.32 -13.40 2.60
C ARG A 66 19.16 -12.41 2.64
N ASN A 67 18.79 -11.83 1.51
CA ASN A 67 17.70 -10.86 1.44
C ASN A 67 16.35 -11.54 1.71
N LEU A 68 16.13 -12.73 1.15
CA LEU A 68 14.93 -13.52 1.43
C LEU A 68 14.79 -13.87 2.92
N ALA A 69 15.90 -14.25 3.59
CA ALA A 69 15.89 -14.53 5.02
C ALA A 69 15.59 -13.26 5.84
N ALA A 70 16.18 -12.12 5.47
CA ALA A 70 15.93 -10.84 6.13
C ALA A 70 14.47 -10.40 5.99
N MET A 71 13.91 -10.51 4.79
CA MET A 71 12.49 -10.18 4.52
C MET A 71 11.54 -11.05 5.37
N ARG A 72 11.76 -12.38 5.39
CA ARG A 72 10.98 -13.29 6.25
C ARG A 72 11.10 -12.94 7.73
N GLY A 73 12.32 -12.67 8.19
CA GLY A 73 12.55 -12.27 9.58
C GLY A 73 11.85 -10.98 9.98
N ALA A 74 11.63 -10.07 9.03
CA ALA A 74 10.89 -8.83 9.23
C ALA A 74 9.38 -8.95 8.94
N GLY A 75 8.85 -10.14 8.65
CA GLY A 75 7.44 -10.35 8.36
C GLY A 75 6.97 -9.80 7.01
N TRP A 76 7.90 -9.44 6.11
CA TRP A 76 7.55 -9.01 4.76
C TRP A 76 7.12 -10.22 3.92
N ARG A 77 6.14 -10.01 3.06
CA ARG A 77 5.62 -11.00 2.11
C ARG A 77 6.30 -10.87 0.75
N LEU A 78 6.17 -11.90 -0.07
CA LEU A 78 6.81 -11.93 -1.39
C LEU A 78 5.83 -11.45 -2.47
N LEU A 79 6.33 -10.64 -3.41
CA LEU A 79 5.64 -10.33 -4.66
C LEU A 79 6.31 -11.11 -5.80
N VAL A 80 5.61 -12.06 -6.39
CA VAL A 80 6.07 -12.87 -7.52
C VAL A 80 5.50 -12.28 -8.81
N SER A 81 6.35 -12.01 -9.80
CA SER A 81 5.90 -11.49 -11.09
C SER A 81 5.68 -12.61 -12.10
N ALA A 82 4.57 -12.57 -12.82
CA ALA A 82 4.25 -13.52 -13.89
C ALA A 82 5.26 -13.50 -15.05
N ALA A 83 5.94 -12.37 -15.26
CA ALA A 83 7.03 -12.25 -16.25
C ALA A 83 8.39 -12.76 -15.72
N GLY A 84 8.44 -13.27 -14.50
CA GLY A 84 9.67 -13.69 -13.84
C GLY A 84 9.74 -15.18 -13.54
N VAL A 85 10.55 -15.53 -12.56
CA VAL A 85 10.67 -16.91 -12.08
C VAL A 85 9.53 -17.20 -11.10
N LEU A 86 8.68 -18.15 -11.43
CA LEU A 86 7.50 -18.55 -10.67
C LEU A 86 7.89 -19.44 -9.47
N ARG A 87 8.45 -18.81 -8.42
CA ARG A 87 8.83 -19.48 -7.17
C ARG A 87 8.50 -18.60 -5.98
N THR A 88 7.93 -19.17 -4.96
CA THR A 88 7.61 -18.49 -3.70
C THR A 88 8.80 -18.42 -2.74
N GLU A 89 9.92 -19.05 -3.07
CA GLU A 89 11.15 -19.10 -2.25
C GLU A 89 10.90 -19.59 -0.81
N GLY A 90 9.84 -20.34 -0.59
CA GLY A 90 9.41 -20.82 0.73
C GLY A 90 8.73 -19.75 1.59
N PHE A 91 8.21 -18.70 1.01
CA PHE A 91 7.27 -17.80 1.68
C PHE A 91 5.88 -18.46 1.72
N GLU A 92 5.27 -18.46 2.87
CA GLU A 92 3.90 -18.92 3.09
C GLU A 92 2.89 -17.94 2.49
N HIS A 93 3.20 -16.64 2.61
CA HIS A 93 2.37 -15.55 2.08
C HIS A 93 3.07 -14.84 0.93
N TYR A 94 2.40 -14.78 -0.18
CA TYR A 94 2.87 -14.08 -1.38
C TYR A 94 1.70 -13.55 -2.21
N ALA A 95 2.00 -12.64 -3.11
CA ALA A 95 1.05 -12.12 -4.08
C ALA A 95 1.59 -12.28 -5.50
N LEU A 96 0.71 -12.28 -6.49
CA LEU A 96 1.05 -12.47 -7.90
C LEU A 96 0.86 -11.16 -8.67
N ASP A 97 1.99 -10.56 -9.09
CA ASP A 97 2.02 -9.42 -10.02
C ASP A 97 1.89 -9.92 -11.46
N ASN A 98 1.17 -9.19 -12.30
CA ASN A 98 0.88 -9.58 -13.68
C ASN A 98 2.10 -9.53 -14.62
N GLY A 99 3.15 -8.77 -14.29
CA GLY A 99 4.36 -8.62 -15.10
C GLY A 99 4.29 -7.53 -16.17
N ALA A 100 3.22 -6.77 -16.27
CA ALA A 100 3.03 -5.73 -17.28
C ALA A 100 4.15 -4.66 -17.24
N TRP A 101 4.60 -4.28 -16.04
CA TRP A 101 5.73 -3.34 -15.90
C TRP A 101 7.01 -3.86 -16.53
N SER A 102 7.31 -5.15 -16.40
CA SER A 102 8.50 -5.76 -17.01
C SER A 102 8.42 -5.77 -18.54
N ALA A 103 7.25 -6.10 -19.10
CA ALA A 103 7.01 -6.05 -20.54
C ALA A 103 7.16 -4.63 -21.07
N PHE A 104 6.58 -3.64 -20.40
CA PHE A 104 6.70 -2.23 -20.74
C PHE A 104 8.16 -1.75 -20.76
N GLN A 105 8.94 -2.07 -19.71
CA GLN A 105 10.37 -1.70 -19.65
C GLN A 105 11.21 -2.34 -20.75
N GLN A 106 10.83 -3.51 -21.23
CA GLN A 106 11.51 -4.23 -22.32
C GLN A 106 11.00 -3.83 -23.70
N GLY A 107 9.97 -2.99 -23.79
CA GLY A 107 9.34 -2.61 -25.05
C GLY A 107 8.67 -3.80 -25.76
N THR A 108 8.22 -4.81 -25.00
CA THR A 108 7.55 -6.00 -25.53
C THR A 108 6.06 -5.98 -25.20
N PRO A 109 5.21 -6.62 -26.04
CA PRO A 109 3.81 -6.81 -25.69
C PRO A 109 3.64 -7.59 -24.38
N PHE A 110 2.51 -7.39 -23.72
CA PHE A 110 2.12 -8.19 -22.55
C PHE A 110 1.94 -9.68 -22.93
N ASP A 111 2.57 -10.58 -22.18
CA ASP A 111 2.48 -12.02 -22.43
C ASP A 111 1.31 -12.64 -21.65
N GLU A 112 0.11 -12.66 -22.26
CA GLU A 112 -1.09 -13.26 -21.66
C GLU A 112 -0.91 -14.76 -21.35
N ARG A 113 -0.07 -15.47 -22.10
CA ARG A 113 0.19 -16.90 -21.86
C ARG A 113 1.06 -17.11 -20.63
N ALA A 114 2.08 -16.27 -20.46
CA ALA A 114 2.90 -16.30 -19.25
C ALA A 114 2.07 -15.99 -18.01
N PHE A 115 1.19 -14.98 -18.10
CA PHE A 115 0.26 -14.65 -17.03
C PHE A 115 -0.68 -15.82 -16.70
N GLY A 116 -1.33 -16.42 -17.70
CA GLY A 116 -2.20 -17.59 -17.50
C GLY A 116 -1.47 -18.72 -16.78
N ARG A 117 -0.27 -19.09 -17.24
CA ARG A 117 0.56 -20.12 -16.57
C ARG A 117 0.90 -19.76 -15.12
N ALA A 118 1.14 -18.48 -14.83
CA ALA A 118 1.45 -18.04 -13.48
C ALA A 118 0.23 -18.15 -12.56
N VAL A 119 -0.95 -17.80 -13.06
CA VAL A 119 -2.23 -17.97 -12.34
C VAL A 119 -2.50 -19.45 -12.07
N ASP A 120 -2.34 -20.33 -13.09
CA ASP A 120 -2.55 -21.78 -12.94
C ASP A 120 -1.60 -22.41 -11.90
N LEU A 121 -0.36 -21.89 -11.79
CA LEU A 121 0.66 -22.46 -10.92
C LEU A 121 0.64 -21.89 -9.49
N LEU A 122 0.36 -20.62 -9.34
CA LEU A 122 0.55 -19.88 -8.06
C LEU A 122 -0.70 -19.11 -7.61
N GLY A 123 -1.71 -18.97 -8.47
CA GLY A 123 -2.81 -18.06 -8.21
C GLY A 123 -3.69 -18.47 -7.04
N GLU A 124 -3.97 -19.78 -6.89
CA GLU A 124 -4.89 -20.29 -5.84
C GLU A 124 -4.39 -20.09 -4.41
N ASP A 125 -3.07 -20.06 -4.21
CA ASP A 125 -2.46 -19.87 -2.89
C ASP A 125 -1.98 -18.42 -2.67
N ALA A 126 -2.12 -17.54 -3.67
CA ALA A 126 -1.71 -16.15 -3.55
C ALA A 126 -2.65 -15.34 -2.64
N ASP A 127 -2.12 -14.39 -1.87
CA ASP A 127 -2.94 -13.47 -1.08
C ASP A 127 -3.89 -12.65 -1.98
N TRP A 128 -3.41 -12.32 -3.18
CA TRP A 128 -4.15 -11.65 -4.26
C TRP A 128 -3.38 -11.73 -5.60
N VAL A 129 -4.08 -11.48 -6.70
CA VAL A 129 -3.54 -11.48 -8.07
C VAL A 129 -3.87 -10.14 -8.73
N VAL A 130 -2.88 -9.45 -9.32
CA VAL A 130 -3.13 -8.27 -10.15
C VAL A 130 -3.62 -8.71 -11.53
N LEU A 131 -4.75 -8.19 -11.97
CA LEU A 131 -5.25 -8.41 -13.32
C LEU A 131 -4.30 -7.79 -14.35
N PRO A 132 -4.19 -8.37 -15.56
CA PRO A 132 -3.42 -7.77 -16.64
C PRO A 132 -3.79 -6.33 -16.91
N ASP A 133 -2.78 -5.49 -17.13
CA ASP A 133 -2.93 -4.08 -17.44
C ASP A 133 -2.01 -3.65 -18.58
N ILE A 134 -2.27 -2.48 -19.15
CA ILE A 134 -1.44 -1.82 -20.13
C ILE A 134 -0.82 -0.60 -19.46
N VAL A 135 0.47 -0.64 -19.17
CA VAL A 135 1.16 0.46 -18.49
C VAL A 135 1.00 1.77 -19.28
N ALA A 136 0.54 2.81 -18.60
CA ALA A 136 0.15 4.11 -19.17
C ALA A 136 -0.99 4.03 -20.21
N GLY A 137 -1.79 2.97 -20.21
CA GLY A 137 -2.88 2.75 -21.17
C GLY A 137 -4.20 3.42 -20.79
N GLY A 138 -4.31 4.01 -19.59
CA GLY A 138 -5.55 4.67 -19.16
C GLY A 138 -6.76 3.73 -19.27
N MET A 139 -7.82 4.18 -19.95
CA MET A 139 -9.07 3.41 -20.09
C MET A 139 -8.90 2.11 -20.90
N GLU A 140 -7.98 2.05 -21.88
CA GLU A 140 -7.68 0.81 -22.59
C GLU A 140 -7.12 -0.27 -21.64
N SER A 141 -6.37 0.15 -20.64
CA SER A 141 -5.88 -0.72 -19.58
C SER A 141 -7.02 -1.26 -18.73
N LEU A 142 -7.99 -0.43 -18.38
CA LEU A 142 -9.18 -0.88 -17.66
C LEU A 142 -9.96 -1.93 -18.47
N ASP A 143 -10.26 -1.65 -19.74
CA ASP A 143 -10.94 -2.60 -20.62
C ASP A 143 -10.20 -3.95 -20.72
N PHE A 144 -8.87 -3.90 -20.73
CA PHE A 144 -8.06 -5.11 -20.74
C PHE A 144 -8.20 -5.89 -19.42
N SER A 145 -8.12 -5.21 -18.28
CA SER A 145 -8.31 -5.81 -16.96
C SER A 145 -9.70 -6.44 -16.82
N LEU A 146 -10.75 -5.77 -17.30
CA LEU A 146 -12.12 -6.27 -17.22
C LEU A 146 -12.36 -7.53 -18.03
N ARG A 147 -11.72 -7.69 -19.20
CA ARG A 147 -11.75 -8.96 -19.96
C ARG A 147 -11.15 -10.12 -19.16
N TRP A 148 -10.10 -9.88 -18.41
CA TRP A 148 -9.50 -10.88 -17.55
C TRP A 148 -10.31 -11.12 -16.28
N LEU A 149 -10.94 -10.12 -15.73
CA LEU A 149 -11.88 -10.27 -14.62
C LEU A 149 -13.01 -11.23 -14.97
N ASP A 150 -13.56 -11.12 -16.19
CA ASP A 150 -14.60 -12.03 -16.67
C ASP A 150 -14.07 -13.46 -16.88
N ARG A 151 -12.86 -13.62 -17.43
CA ARG A 151 -12.20 -14.92 -17.61
C ARG A 151 -11.92 -15.62 -16.27
N LEU A 152 -11.61 -14.86 -15.22
CA LEU A 152 -11.31 -15.36 -13.87
C LEU A 152 -12.53 -15.31 -12.95
N LYS A 153 -13.73 -15.25 -13.50
CA LYS A 153 -14.97 -15.25 -12.73
C LYS A 153 -15.06 -16.49 -11.84
N GLY A 154 -15.26 -16.26 -10.54
CA GLY A 154 -15.29 -17.35 -9.55
C GLY A 154 -13.92 -17.79 -9.04
N PHE A 155 -12.85 -17.08 -9.41
CA PHE A 155 -11.52 -17.33 -8.87
C PHE A 155 -11.52 -17.16 -7.35
N PRO A 156 -10.88 -18.09 -6.59
CA PRO A 156 -11.03 -18.11 -5.13
C PRO A 156 -10.33 -16.96 -4.41
N GLN A 157 -9.27 -16.41 -5.02
CA GLN A 157 -8.49 -15.34 -4.41
C GLN A 157 -8.93 -13.95 -4.87
N ARG A 158 -8.49 -12.91 -4.15
CA ARG A 158 -8.76 -11.53 -4.55
C ARG A 158 -8.09 -11.21 -5.88
N LEU A 159 -8.83 -10.54 -6.75
CA LEU A 159 -8.33 -9.98 -7.99
C LEU A 159 -8.20 -8.47 -7.82
N LEU A 160 -7.08 -7.87 -8.25
CA LEU A 160 -6.88 -6.43 -8.14
C LEU A 160 -6.86 -5.80 -9.52
N ILE A 161 -7.72 -4.80 -9.75
CA ILE A 161 -7.70 -3.97 -10.94
C ILE A 161 -6.57 -2.97 -10.81
N ALA A 162 -5.65 -2.93 -11.77
CA ALA A 162 -4.58 -1.95 -11.83
C ALA A 162 -5.14 -0.60 -12.29
N VAL A 163 -5.20 0.37 -11.37
CA VAL A 163 -5.60 1.74 -11.67
C VAL A 163 -4.36 2.62 -11.85
N GLN A 164 -4.42 3.55 -12.80
CA GLN A 164 -3.26 4.35 -13.19
C GLN A 164 -3.69 5.71 -13.76
N ASP A 165 -2.70 6.55 -14.12
CA ASP A 165 -2.95 7.90 -14.64
C ASP A 165 -4.02 7.90 -15.73
N GLY A 166 -4.95 8.85 -15.62
CA GLY A 166 -6.10 8.98 -16.54
C GLY A 166 -7.34 8.20 -16.15
N MET A 167 -7.31 7.43 -15.05
CA MET A 167 -8.49 6.80 -14.47
C MET A 167 -8.97 7.58 -13.24
N GLU A 168 -10.27 7.58 -13.04
CA GLU A 168 -10.91 8.15 -11.86
C GLU A 168 -11.63 7.07 -11.03
N PRO A 169 -11.90 7.32 -9.74
CA PRO A 169 -12.62 6.38 -8.87
C PRO A 169 -13.93 5.85 -9.45
N ASP A 170 -14.65 6.71 -10.17
CA ASP A 170 -15.94 6.34 -10.76
C ASP A 170 -15.83 5.35 -11.92
N ASP A 171 -14.71 5.33 -12.63
CA ASP A 171 -14.47 4.40 -13.75
C ASP A 171 -14.45 2.94 -13.30
N VAL A 172 -14.04 2.68 -12.05
CA VAL A 172 -13.88 1.32 -11.51
C VAL A 172 -14.89 0.95 -10.42
N ARG A 173 -15.64 1.93 -9.92
CA ARG A 173 -16.53 1.79 -8.76
C ARG A 173 -17.44 0.57 -8.81
N GLU A 174 -18.07 0.32 -9.96
CA GLU A 174 -19.07 -0.75 -10.11
C GLU A 174 -18.45 -2.17 -10.08
N PHE A 175 -17.16 -2.31 -10.42
CA PHE A 175 -16.45 -3.58 -10.47
C PHE A 175 -15.87 -3.99 -9.11
N LEU A 176 -15.79 -3.05 -8.15
CA LEU A 176 -15.15 -3.30 -6.85
C LEU A 176 -16.09 -4.00 -5.88
N SER A 177 -15.51 -4.97 -5.16
CA SER A 177 -16.18 -5.81 -4.16
C SER A 177 -15.14 -6.37 -3.16
N PRO A 178 -15.54 -7.09 -2.12
CA PRO A 178 -14.58 -7.77 -1.23
C PRO A 178 -13.62 -8.74 -1.95
N SER A 179 -14.00 -9.26 -3.13
CA SER A 179 -13.16 -10.13 -3.97
C SER A 179 -12.45 -9.42 -5.11
N VAL A 180 -12.82 -8.18 -5.43
CA VAL A 180 -12.19 -7.38 -6.48
C VAL A 180 -11.74 -6.04 -5.89
N GLY A 181 -10.44 -5.87 -5.75
CA GLY A 181 -9.83 -4.70 -5.14
C GLY A 181 -9.07 -3.81 -6.13
N ILE A 182 -8.30 -2.88 -5.57
CA ILE A 182 -7.54 -1.87 -6.29
C ILE A 182 -6.05 -2.14 -6.14
N PHE A 183 -5.32 -2.14 -7.25
CA PHE A 183 -3.86 -2.01 -7.29
C PHE A 183 -3.51 -0.61 -7.82
N LEU A 184 -3.03 0.28 -6.95
CA LEU A 184 -2.67 1.63 -7.33
C LEU A 184 -1.33 1.67 -8.03
N GLY A 185 -1.36 1.71 -9.35
CA GLY A 185 -0.20 1.89 -10.25
C GLY A 185 0.11 3.36 -10.52
N GLY A 186 0.42 3.69 -11.77
CA GLY A 186 0.56 5.06 -12.26
C GLY A 186 1.79 5.84 -11.78
N SER A 187 1.84 7.12 -12.09
CA SER A 187 2.91 8.04 -11.72
C SER A 187 2.88 8.39 -10.23
N THR A 188 4.01 8.89 -9.71
CA THR A 188 4.09 9.26 -8.29
C THR A 188 3.12 10.39 -7.89
N PRO A 189 2.94 11.47 -8.66
CA PRO A 189 1.97 12.51 -8.33
C PRO A 189 0.56 11.98 -8.25
N TRP A 190 0.17 11.13 -9.17
CA TRP A 190 -1.16 10.54 -9.24
C TRP A 190 -1.45 9.58 -8.05
N LYS A 191 -0.44 8.84 -7.58
CA LYS A 191 -0.55 7.96 -6.41
C LYS A 191 -0.80 8.67 -5.08
N THR A 192 -0.64 9.97 -5.03
CA THR A 192 -0.91 10.76 -3.82
C THR A 192 -2.40 11.04 -3.63
N MET A 193 -3.26 10.64 -4.55
CA MET A 193 -4.71 10.86 -4.46
C MET A 193 -5.33 9.92 -3.43
N ALA A 194 -5.84 10.50 -2.35
CA ALA A 194 -6.51 9.75 -1.28
C ALA A 194 -7.89 9.20 -1.69
N ALA A 195 -8.45 9.66 -2.79
CA ALA A 195 -9.76 9.25 -3.30
C ALA A 195 -9.89 7.74 -3.49
N TRP A 196 -8.81 7.06 -3.85
CA TRP A 196 -8.78 5.58 -3.97
C TRP A 196 -8.99 4.88 -2.62
N GLY A 197 -8.43 5.42 -1.55
CA GLY A 197 -8.65 4.92 -0.19
C GLY A 197 -10.10 5.08 0.27
N VAL A 198 -10.72 6.23 -0.01
CA VAL A 198 -12.15 6.47 0.24
C VAL A 198 -13.00 5.45 -0.51
N LEU A 199 -12.75 5.30 -1.82
CA LEU A 199 -13.48 4.35 -2.65
C LEU A 199 -13.35 2.91 -2.13
N SER A 200 -12.14 2.50 -1.75
CA SER A 200 -11.90 1.13 -1.25
C SER A 200 -12.68 0.84 0.03
N ARG A 201 -12.74 1.79 0.96
CA ARG A 201 -13.55 1.65 2.19
C ARG A 201 -15.03 1.56 1.88
N ARG A 202 -15.55 2.46 1.02
CA ARG A 202 -16.97 2.45 0.61
C ARG A 202 -17.38 1.17 -0.08
N ARG A 203 -16.48 0.56 -0.84
CA ARG A 203 -16.71 -0.71 -1.55
C ARG A 203 -16.32 -1.94 -0.74
N ASN A 204 -15.78 -1.75 0.47
CA ASN A 204 -15.23 -2.82 1.31
C ASN A 204 -14.29 -3.73 0.51
N CYS A 205 -13.39 -3.14 -0.28
CA CYS A 205 -12.48 -3.86 -1.14
C CYS A 205 -11.02 -3.66 -0.70
N TYR A 206 -10.15 -4.57 -1.12
CA TYR A 206 -8.73 -4.50 -0.83
C TYR A 206 -8.05 -3.39 -1.63
N TYR A 207 -7.17 -2.63 -0.97
CA TYR A 207 -6.44 -1.53 -1.57
C TYR A 207 -4.94 -1.71 -1.40
N HIS A 208 -4.25 -1.89 -2.51
CA HIS A 208 -2.80 -2.07 -2.58
C HIS A 208 -2.15 -0.91 -3.31
N VAL A 209 -1.00 -0.42 -2.81
CA VAL A 209 -0.23 0.65 -3.46
C VAL A 209 1.10 0.12 -3.97
N GLY A 210 1.29 0.14 -5.28
CA GLY A 210 2.50 -0.35 -5.94
C GLY A 210 3.69 0.60 -5.86
N ARG A 211 4.93 0.06 -5.87
CA ARG A 211 6.20 0.79 -5.98
C ARG A 211 6.47 1.82 -4.88
N VAL A 212 6.21 1.45 -3.64
CA VAL A 212 6.48 2.25 -2.45
C VAL A 212 7.90 1.95 -1.93
N ASN A 213 8.83 2.88 -2.09
CA ASN A 213 10.25 2.67 -1.84
C ASN A 213 10.85 3.69 -0.85
N SER A 214 10.04 4.35 -0.03
CA SER A 214 10.52 5.30 0.99
C SER A 214 9.60 5.34 2.21
N ALA A 215 10.16 5.66 3.38
CA ALA A 215 9.43 5.83 4.62
C ALA A 215 8.26 6.83 4.50
N ARG A 216 8.50 7.97 3.82
CA ARG A 216 7.45 8.96 3.56
C ARG A 216 6.25 8.36 2.84
N ARG A 217 6.50 7.54 1.79
CA ARG A 217 5.41 6.92 1.03
C ARG A 217 4.67 5.84 1.83
N ILE A 218 5.35 5.13 2.72
CA ILE A 218 4.71 4.19 3.65
C ILE A 218 3.71 4.95 4.54
N GLY A 219 4.12 6.10 5.11
CA GLY A 219 3.21 6.95 5.87
C GLY A 219 2.01 7.45 5.05
N MET A 220 2.21 7.79 3.77
CA MET A 220 1.11 8.19 2.87
C MET A 220 0.15 7.02 2.58
N CYS A 221 0.65 5.80 2.43
CA CYS A 221 -0.18 4.60 2.28
C CYS A 221 -1.05 4.37 3.52
N ALA A 222 -0.48 4.51 4.71
CA ALA A 222 -1.22 4.39 5.96
C ALA A 222 -2.29 5.47 6.08
N ALA A 223 -1.96 6.73 5.78
CA ALA A 223 -2.90 7.84 5.79
C ALA A 223 -4.05 7.64 4.78
N ALA A 224 -3.79 7.01 3.64
CA ALA A 224 -4.80 6.64 2.66
C ALA A 224 -5.55 5.34 3.01
N SER A 225 -5.30 4.72 4.18
CA SER A 225 -5.89 3.46 4.62
C SER A 225 -5.63 2.30 3.65
N ALA A 226 -4.44 2.25 3.03
CA ALA A 226 -4.04 1.14 2.19
C ALA A 226 -3.90 -0.14 3.04
N ASN A 227 -4.42 -1.25 2.54
CA ASN A 227 -4.25 -2.56 3.18
C ASN A 227 -2.83 -3.09 3.01
N SER A 228 -2.17 -2.71 1.92
CA SER A 228 -0.80 -3.15 1.66
C SER A 228 -0.08 -2.27 0.64
N PHE A 229 1.23 -2.45 0.58
CA PHE A 229 2.08 -1.85 -0.45
C PHE A 229 3.17 -2.82 -0.91
N ASP A 230 3.78 -2.54 -2.07
CA ASP A 230 4.98 -3.22 -2.51
C ASP A 230 6.13 -2.27 -2.81
N GLY A 231 7.34 -2.82 -2.79
CA GLY A 231 8.54 -2.11 -3.18
C GLY A 231 9.69 -3.02 -3.61
N THR A 232 10.63 -2.47 -4.37
CA THR A 232 11.81 -3.19 -4.85
C THR A 232 13.08 -2.82 -4.09
N SER A 233 13.06 -1.77 -3.27
CA SER A 233 14.25 -1.26 -2.58
C SER A 233 14.87 -2.32 -1.67
N VAL A 234 14.06 -3.01 -0.88
CA VAL A 234 14.54 -4.04 0.06
C VAL A 234 15.17 -5.26 -0.61
N THR A 235 14.86 -5.50 -1.88
CA THR A 235 15.45 -6.60 -2.67
C THR A 235 16.69 -6.19 -3.44
N ARG A 236 16.80 -4.90 -3.80
CA ARG A 236 17.96 -4.33 -4.49
C ARG A 236 19.05 -3.88 -3.51
N PHE A 237 18.64 -3.32 -2.38
CA PHE A 237 19.52 -2.71 -1.37
C PHE A 237 19.10 -3.23 0.01
N ALA A 238 19.73 -4.31 0.47
CA ALA A 238 19.37 -5.00 1.72
C ALA A 238 19.45 -4.11 2.97
N ASP A 239 20.27 -3.07 2.94
CA ASP A 239 20.43 -2.06 3.98
C ASP A 239 19.21 -1.12 4.12
N THR A 240 18.34 -1.08 3.12
CA THR A 240 17.10 -0.27 3.20
C THR A 240 15.99 -0.94 4.02
N LEU A 241 16.02 -2.27 4.17
CA LEU A 241 14.97 -3.02 4.87
C LEU A 241 14.73 -2.54 6.31
N PRO A 242 15.75 -2.32 7.16
CA PRO A 242 15.51 -1.87 8.53
C PRO A 242 14.76 -0.53 8.60
N ALA A 243 15.13 0.43 7.76
CA ALA A 243 14.51 1.76 7.75
C ALA A 243 13.06 1.70 7.24
N LEU A 244 12.78 0.92 6.19
CA LEU A 244 11.42 0.77 5.66
C LEU A 244 10.54 -0.05 6.59
N HIS A 245 11.08 -1.08 7.24
CA HIS A 245 10.34 -1.84 8.24
C HIS A 245 10.00 -1.00 9.48
N ALA A 246 10.94 -0.19 9.96
CA ALA A 246 10.68 0.74 11.06
C ALA A 246 9.59 1.75 10.70
N ALA A 247 9.57 2.26 9.45
CA ALA A 247 8.53 3.15 8.97
C ALA A 247 7.15 2.47 8.93
N LEU A 248 7.09 1.19 8.56
CA LEU A 248 5.87 0.39 8.58
C LEU A 248 5.35 0.23 10.01
N CYS A 249 6.20 -0.23 10.95
CA CYS A 249 5.82 -0.37 12.35
C CYS A 249 5.35 0.96 12.95
N TYR A 250 6.03 2.07 12.63
CA TYR A 250 5.64 3.39 13.08
C TYR A 250 4.27 3.83 12.52
N ALA A 251 4.00 3.53 11.26
CA ALA A 251 2.73 3.83 10.62
C ALA A 251 1.57 3.03 11.24
N ASP A 252 1.82 1.75 11.58
CA ASP A 252 0.85 0.89 12.24
C ASP A 252 0.59 1.32 13.71
N ASP A 253 1.65 1.73 14.44
CA ASP A 253 1.55 2.20 15.82
C ASP A 253 0.86 3.56 15.95
N GLN A 254 1.03 4.44 14.96
CA GLN A 254 0.38 5.75 15.00
C GLN A 254 -1.13 5.68 14.82
N GLY A 255 -1.62 4.60 14.23
CA GLY A 255 -3.01 4.53 13.80
C GLY A 255 -3.35 5.67 12.84
N ASP A 256 -4.56 5.68 12.33
CA ASP A 256 -5.11 6.88 11.74
C ASP A 256 -5.22 7.95 12.85
N LEU A 257 -4.77 9.19 12.57
CA LEU A 257 -4.90 10.33 13.49
C LEU A 257 -6.32 10.52 14.05
N PHE A 258 -7.30 9.89 13.43
CA PHE A 258 -8.70 9.87 13.83
C PHE A 258 -9.08 8.69 14.73
N SER A 259 -8.33 7.58 14.73
CA SER A 259 -8.59 6.42 15.60
C SER A 259 -8.22 6.67 17.07
N LEU A 260 -7.38 7.67 17.32
CA LEU A 260 -7.00 8.11 18.69
C LEU A 260 -8.16 8.74 19.48
N ALA A 261 -9.35 8.89 18.88
CA ALA A 261 -10.52 9.48 19.53
C ALA A 261 -11.42 8.44 20.26
N LYS A 262 -11.10 7.16 20.22
CA LYS A 262 -11.83 6.11 20.98
C LYS A 262 -10.93 5.57 22.08
N GLU A 263 -11.17 6.02 23.28
CA GLU A 263 -10.72 5.39 24.52
C GLU A 263 -11.39 4.02 24.67
N ASP A 264 -10.60 3.06 25.20
CA ASP A 264 -11.03 1.77 25.73
C ASP A 264 -11.49 0.70 24.72
N VAL A 265 -10.54 0.25 23.87
CA VAL A 265 -10.51 -1.17 23.54
C VAL A 265 -9.23 -1.74 24.13
N ALA A 266 -9.37 -2.70 25.04
CA ALA A 266 -8.29 -3.37 25.73
C ALA A 266 -7.17 -3.73 24.74
N ALA A 267 -5.98 -3.17 24.97
CA ALA A 267 -4.80 -3.46 24.22
C ALA A 267 -4.51 -4.96 24.28
N THR A 268 -4.88 -5.68 23.25
CA THR A 268 -4.24 -6.95 22.95
C THR A 268 -2.82 -6.61 22.49
N PRO A 269 -1.80 -7.16 23.15
CA PRO A 269 -0.43 -6.90 22.72
C PRO A 269 -0.27 -7.44 21.30
N PHE A 270 -0.06 -6.55 20.33
CA PHE A 270 0.32 -6.94 18.99
C PHE A 270 1.65 -7.68 19.08
N ASN A 271 1.61 -8.97 18.76
CA ASN A 271 2.79 -9.76 18.52
C ASN A 271 3.48 -9.21 17.24
N CYS A 272 4.27 -8.16 17.38
CA CYS A 272 5.39 -7.96 16.48
C CYS A 272 6.28 -9.18 16.64
N CYS A 273 6.33 -10.07 15.63
CA CYS A 273 7.09 -11.32 15.64
C CYS A 273 8.61 -11.11 15.68
N TRP A 274 9.08 -10.04 16.29
CA TRP A 274 10.49 -9.80 16.59
C TRP A 274 10.62 -9.30 18.02
N PRO A 275 11.49 -9.91 18.85
CA PRO A 275 11.81 -9.33 20.15
C PRO A 275 12.43 -7.96 19.88
N LEU A 276 11.73 -6.89 20.28
CA LEU A 276 12.26 -5.54 20.26
C LEU A 276 13.60 -5.52 21.00
N PRO A 277 14.71 -5.10 20.38
CA PRO A 277 15.86 -4.69 21.16
C PRO A 277 15.39 -3.58 22.09
N SER A 278 15.70 -3.72 23.38
CA SER A 278 15.33 -2.75 24.43
C SER A 278 15.52 -1.32 23.91
N ARG A 279 14.58 -0.43 24.19
CA ARG A 279 14.51 0.98 23.72
C ARG A 279 15.82 1.78 23.81
N GLN A 280 16.83 1.24 24.48
CA GLN A 280 18.15 1.88 24.65
C GLN A 280 19.12 1.74 23.46
N HIS A 281 18.80 0.95 22.43
CA HIS A 281 19.76 0.70 21.34
C HIS A 281 19.40 1.32 19.99
N CYS A 282 18.27 2.02 19.87
CA CYS A 282 17.90 2.66 18.61
C CYS A 282 18.48 4.08 18.41
N PHE A 283 19.22 4.63 19.37
CA PHE A 283 19.67 6.03 19.31
C PHE A 283 21.20 6.26 19.43
N HIS A 284 22.03 5.25 19.23
CA HIS A 284 23.47 5.48 19.21
C HIS A 284 24.10 4.91 17.93
N GLY A 285 24.31 5.78 16.97
CA GLY A 285 24.96 5.48 15.70
C GLY A 285 25.17 6.66 14.76
N ALA A 286 25.22 7.88 15.29
CA ALA A 286 25.82 9.01 14.59
C ALA A 286 27.22 9.25 15.16
N HIS A 287 28.19 8.53 14.67
CA HIS A 287 29.59 8.92 14.84
C HIS A 287 30.08 9.63 13.59
N HIS A 288 30.35 10.92 13.80
CA HIS A 288 31.24 11.73 13.01
C HIS A 288 32.52 10.97 12.65
N HIS A 289 32.88 11.00 11.40
CA HIS A 289 34.26 10.91 10.98
C HIS A 289 34.63 12.28 10.39
N GLU A 290 35.33 13.05 11.22
CA GLU A 290 36.16 14.16 10.76
C GLU A 290 37.49 13.60 10.24
N ASP A 291 37.88 14.14 9.12
CA ASP A 291 39.21 14.50 8.65
C ASP A 291 40.42 13.58 8.84
N GLY A 292 41.09 13.35 7.73
CA GLY A 292 42.48 12.93 7.65
C GLY A 292 43.00 13.00 6.21
N VAL A 293 43.47 14.19 5.84
CA VAL A 293 44.35 14.49 4.70
C VAL A 293 45.58 13.54 4.71
N ILE A 294 45.86 12.87 3.66
CA ILE A 294 47.04 12.92 2.76
C ILE A 294 46.74 12.08 1.52
#